data_6f97460ac2b61a87c2d86a3f9d00f64f
#
_entry.id   6f97460ac2b61a87c2d86a3f9d00f64f
#
_cell.length_a   1.000
_cell.length_b   1.000
_cell.length_c   1.000
_cell.angle_alpha   90.00
_cell.angle_beta   90.00
_cell.angle_gamma   90.00
#
_symmetry.space_group_name_H-M   'P 1'
#
loop_
_entity.id
_entity.type
_entity.pdbx_description
1 polymer ?
#
loop_
_entity_poly.entity_id
_entity_poly.type
_entity_poly.pdbx_seq_one_letter_code
_entity_poly.pdbx_strand_id
1 'polypeptide(L)'
;WLSESFRVLKDDGRIAINVPIEMNVQERGGRILFNSEFWMRMKEVGFKFFGMVDLTEDSPHRVRQTAWGSWMSNSAPYIYNPKECVILAYKKSSKKLTKGESQWKGTPTEVKDEEGNVKTKMFYEDEDKKEFMNLVFGRWEYFADTKSLTKATFSLDIPSKAIKILTYKNDIVLDPFMGSGTTAVAAETLNRRWIGIELSENYTNIAKDRVKPFVASNRQLKLDI
;
A
#
# COMPACT_ATOMS: atom_id res chain seq x y z
N TRP A 1 -17.28 7.67 -0.63
CA TRP A 1 -16.27 7.16 0.31
C TRP A 1 -14.98 8.00 0.31
N LEU A 2 -14.46 8.48 -0.85
CA LEU A 2 -13.23 9.32 -0.91
C LEU A 2 -13.34 10.57 -0.03
N SER A 3 -14.48 11.29 -0.07
CA SER A 3 -14.70 12.48 0.76
C SER A 3 -14.70 12.15 2.25
N GLU A 4 -15.28 11.01 2.65
CA GLU A 4 -15.26 10.54 4.04
C GLU A 4 -13.86 10.11 4.48
N SER A 5 -13.12 9.42 3.61
CA SER A 5 -11.72 9.08 3.88
C SER A 5 -10.88 10.34 4.09
N PHE A 6 -11.08 11.35 3.24
CA PHE A 6 -10.43 12.66 3.42
C PHE A 6 -10.83 13.34 4.72
N ARG A 7 -12.12 13.31 5.09
CA ARG A 7 -12.63 13.94 6.31
C ARG A 7 -11.98 13.36 7.57
N VAL A 8 -11.94 12.02 7.68
CA VAL A 8 -11.44 11.32 8.88
C VAL A 8 -9.91 11.25 8.96
N LEU A 9 -9.22 11.42 7.83
CA LEU A 9 -7.77 11.40 7.78
C LEU A 9 -7.18 12.58 8.57
N LYS A 10 -6.12 12.34 9.34
CA LYS A 10 -5.36 13.42 10.00
C LYS A 10 -4.75 14.37 8.98
N ASP A 11 -4.37 15.58 9.39
CA ASP A 11 -3.79 16.58 8.49
C ASP A 11 -2.47 16.13 7.85
N ASP A 12 -1.69 15.31 8.54
CA ASP A 12 -0.50 14.62 8.04
C ASP A 12 -0.77 13.16 7.59
N GLY A 13 -2.05 12.80 7.53
CA GLY A 13 -2.49 11.47 7.13
C GLY A 13 -2.26 11.21 5.64
N ARG A 14 -1.94 9.98 5.34
CA ARG A 14 -1.62 9.51 4.00
C ARG A 14 -2.60 8.41 3.60
N ILE A 15 -2.84 8.29 2.30
CA ILE A 15 -3.70 7.27 1.72
C ILE A 15 -2.94 6.53 0.62
N ALA A 16 -3.12 5.22 0.56
CA ALA A 16 -2.63 4.35 -0.50
C ALA A 16 -3.81 3.62 -1.12
N ILE A 17 -3.98 3.71 -2.42
CA ILE A 17 -5.10 3.08 -3.12
C ILE A 17 -4.57 2.28 -4.30
N ASN A 18 -4.82 0.97 -4.28
CA ASN A 18 -4.54 0.10 -5.42
C ASN A 18 -5.64 0.25 -6.47
N VAL A 19 -5.25 0.53 -7.71
CA VAL A 19 -6.17 0.67 -8.84
C VAL A 19 -5.56 0.06 -10.10
N PRO A 20 -6.39 -0.45 -11.03
CA PRO A 20 -5.92 -0.82 -12.35
C PRO A 20 -5.44 0.41 -13.12
N ILE A 21 -4.46 0.24 -14.00
CA ILE A 21 -4.00 1.31 -14.88
C ILE A 21 -5.09 1.64 -15.89
N GLU A 22 -5.73 0.61 -16.46
CA GLU A 22 -6.82 0.79 -17.42
C GLU A 22 -8.00 -0.13 -17.11
N MET A 23 -9.18 0.30 -17.50
CA MET A 23 -10.42 -0.50 -17.40
C MET A 23 -11.22 -0.39 -18.70
N ASN A 24 -11.94 -1.47 -19.02
CA ASN A 24 -12.96 -1.43 -20.07
C ASN A 24 -14.31 -1.06 -19.43
N VAL A 25 -14.83 0.09 -19.78
CA VAL A 25 -16.12 0.60 -19.30
C VAL A 25 -17.00 0.86 -20.49
N GLN A 26 -17.80 -0.12 -20.89
CA GLN A 26 -18.66 -0.04 -22.10
C GLN A 26 -19.61 1.15 -22.08
N GLU A 27 -20.16 1.50 -20.93
CA GLU A 27 -21.04 2.67 -20.74
C GLU A 27 -20.37 4.02 -21.03
N ARG A 28 -19.02 4.04 -21.05
CA ARG A 28 -18.21 5.23 -21.33
C ARG A 28 -17.49 5.17 -22.68
N GLY A 29 -17.95 4.30 -23.56
CA GLY A 29 -17.39 4.18 -24.92
C GLY A 29 -16.13 3.34 -25.02
N GLY A 30 -15.83 2.48 -24.02
CA GLY A 30 -14.76 1.51 -24.12
C GLY A 30 -13.68 1.62 -23.03
N ARG A 31 -12.41 1.63 -23.43
CA ARG A 31 -11.27 1.61 -22.51
C ARG A 31 -10.88 3.01 -22.02
N ILE A 32 -10.63 3.12 -20.74
CA ILE A 32 -10.22 4.37 -20.09
C ILE A 32 -8.92 4.15 -19.31
N LEU A 33 -8.13 5.21 -19.16
CA LEU A 33 -7.01 5.26 -18.22
C LEU A 33 -7.57 5.50 -16.81
N PHE A 34 -7.91 4.40 -16.13
CA PHE A 34 -8.63 4.46 -14.87
C PHE A 34 -7.84 5.15 -13.76
N ASN A 35 -6.54 4.85 -13.63
CA ASN A 35 -5.68 5.46 -12.61
C ASN A 35 -5.63 6.99 -12.72
N SER A 36 -5.62 7.53 -13.95
CA SER A 36 -5.59 8.97 -14.20
C SER A 36 -6.92 9.63 -13.84
N GLU A 37 -8.05 9.06 -14.26
CA GLU A 37 -9.37 9.55 -13.88
C GLU A 37 -9.59 9.46 -12.36
N PHE A 38 -9.13 8.37 -11.75
CA PHE A 38 -9.25 8.17 -10.31
C PHE A 38 -8.45 9.21 -9.54
N TRP A 39 -7.22 9.50 -9.98
CA TRP A 39 -6.41 10.57 -9.41
C TRP A 39 -7.09 11.94 -9.53
N MET A 40 -7.68 12.26 -10.66
CA MET A 40 -8.41 13.53 -10.83
C MET A 40 -9.53 13.67 -9.79
N ARG A 41 -10.29 12.60 -9.53
CA ARG A 41 -11.32 12.59 -8.47
C ARG A 41 -10.73 12.76 -7.07
N MET A 42 -9.59 12.14 -6.77
CA MET A 42 -8.90 12.35 -5.51
C MET A 42 -8.48 13.82 -5.33
N LYS A 43 -7.97 14.44 -6.40
CA LYS A 43 -7.58 15.85 -6.41
C LYS A 43 -8.78 16.77 -6.18
N GLU A 44 -9.94 16.50 -6.79
CA GLU A 44 -11.19 17.24 -6.58
C GLU A 44 -11.66 17.20 -5.11
N VAL A 45 -11.46 16.09 -4.43
CA VAL A 45 -11.75 15.94 -2.99
C VAL A 45 -10.76 16.73 -2.12
N GLY A 46 -9.59 17.08 -2.64
CA GLY A 46 -8.57 17.86 -1.94
C GLY A 46 -7.28 17.11 -1.58
N PHE A 47 -7.14 15.85 -1.98
CA PHE A 47 -5.90 15.11 -1.79
C PHE A 47 -4.75 15.73 -2.60
N LYS A 48 -3.55 15.66 -2.04
CA LYS A 48 -2.31 16.08 -2.67
C LYS A 48 -1.48 14.86 -3.04
N PHE A 49 -0.92 14.88 -4.24
CA PHE A 49 -0.14 13.76 -4.77
C PHE A 49 1.16 13.56 -3.98
N PHE A 50 1.43 12.32 -3.60
CA PHE A 50 2.67 11.95 -2.93
C PHE A 50 3.57 11.11 -3.82
N GLY A 51 3.00 10.21 -4.61
CA GLY A 51 3.69 9.35 -5.54
C GLY A 51 2.76 8.30 -6.14
N MET A 52 3.27 7.56 -7.10
CA MET A 52 2.62 6.39 -7.66
C MET A 52 3.63 5.27 -7.78
N VAL A 53 3.22 4.06 -7.48
CA VAL A 53 4.04 2.86 -7.55
C VAL A 53 3.39 1.88 -8.52
N ASP A 54 4.14 1.44 -9.51
CA ASP A 54 3.74 0.37 -10.41
C ASP A 54 3.83 -0.98 -9.71
N LEU A 55 2.78 -1.78 -9.82
CA LEU A 55 2.77 -3.13 -9.30
C LEU A 55 3.21 -4.12 -10.38
N THR A 56 4.18 -4.95 -10.04
CA THR A 56 4.67 -6.03 -10.91
C THR A 56 4.47 -7.34 -10.17
N GLU A 57 3.58 -8.16 -10.68
CA GLU A 57 3.36 -9.51 -10.17
C GLU A 57 4.48 -10.43 -10.68
N ASP A 58 5.18 -11.04 -9.75
CA ASP A 58 6.18 -12.07 -10.04
C ASP A 58 5.51 -13.46 -9.94
N SER A 59 4.69 -13.76 -10.96
CA SER A 59 4.00 -15.05 -11.06
C SER A 59 4.16 -15.66 -12.45
N PRO A 60 4.60 -16.92 -12.56
CA PRO A 60 4.69 -17.62 -13.83
C PRO A 60 3.33 -17.99 -14.43
N HIS A 61 2.24 -17.83 -13.67
CA HIS A 61 0.90 -18.29 -14.07
C HIS A 61 0.01 -17.19 -14.64
N ARG A 62 0.61 -16.15 -15.18
CA ARG A 62 -0.13 -15.00 -15.68
C ARG A 62 -1.08 -15.31 -16.81
N VAL A 63 -2.30 -14.88 -16.58
CA VAL A 63 -3.41 -14.57 -17.51
C VAL A 63 -3.23 -15.12 -18.91
N ARG A 64 -3.97 -16.19 -19.19
CA ARG A 64 -4.20 -16.62 -20.57
C ARG A 64 -5.01 -15.55 -21.28
N GLN A 65 -4.33 -14.69 -22.02
CA GLN A 65 -4.99 -13.76 -22.93
C GLN A 65 -5.75 -14.59 -23.99
N THR A 66 -7.04 -14.50 -24.00
CA THR A 66 -7.91 -15.25 -24.94
C THR A 66 -8.48 -14.35 -26.04
N ALA A 67 -8.40 -13.03 -25.88
CA ALA A 67 -8.91 -12.06 -26.83
C ALA A 67 -7.80 -11.12 -27.31
N TRP A 68 -7.45 -11.21 -28.58
CA TRP A 68 -6.34 -10.46 -29.20
C TRP A 68 -6.83 -9.39 -30.19
N GLY A 69 -8.14 -9.19 -30.30
CA GLY A 69 -8.72 -8.38 -31.35
C GLY A 69 -8.53 -9.05 -32.73
N SER A 70 -8.05 -8.32 -33.70
CA SER A 70 -7.67 -8.92 -34.98
C SER A 70 -6.33 -9.64 -34.83
N TRP A 71 -6.39 -11.00 -34.79
CA TRP A 71 -5.21 -11.82 -34.64
C TRP A 71 -4.28 -11.67 -35.85
N MET A 72 -3.00 -11.37 -35.57
CA MET A 72 -1.95 -11.16 -36.58
C MET A 72 -2.31 -10.16 -37.71
N SER A 73 -3.17 -9.21 -37.44
CA SER A 73 -3.58 -8.16 -38.38
C SER A 73 -3.53 -6.77 -37.73
N ASN A 74 -3.13 -5.78 -38.50
CA ASN A 74 -3.08 -4.38 -38.06
C ASN A 74 -4.46 -3.70 -38.04
N SER A 75 -5.54 -4.40 -38.42
CA SER A 75 -6.87 -3.77 -38.55
C SER A 75 -7.45 -3.33 -37.22
N ALA A 76 -7.33 -4.17 -36.16
CA ALA A 76 -7.80 -3.85 -34.81
C ALA A 76 -7.11 -4.74 -33.76
N PRO A 77 -5.81 -4.66 -33.56
CA PRO A 77 -5.12 -5.42 -32.52
C PRO A 77 -5.59 -4.96 -31.14
N TYR A 78 -5.76 -5.90 -30.22
CA TYR A 78 -6.12 -5.58 -28.84
C TYR A 78 -4.83 -5.45 -28.00
N ILE A 79 -4.56 -4.24 -27.51
CA ILE A 79 -3.46 -3.99 -26.58
C ILE A 79 -3.99 -4.17 -25.17
N TYR A 80 -3.50 -5.18 -24.48
CA TYR A 80 -3.91 -5.54 -23.13
C TYR A 80 -2.84 -5.13 -22.10
N ASN A 81 -3.24 -4.32 -21.12
CA ASN A 81 -2.41 -3.94 -19.99
C ASN A 81 -3.06 -4.39 -18.68
N PRO A 82 -2.67 -5.56 -18.12
CA PRO A 82 -3.22 -6.06 -16.87
C PRO A 82 -2.62 -5.42 -15.63
N LYS A 83 -1.79 -4.40 -15.77
CA LYS A 83 -1.06 -3.81 -14.66
C LYS A 83 -1.96 -3.00 -13.75
N GLU A 84 -1.57 -2.97 -12.50
CA GLU A 84 -2.12 -2.14 -11.45
C GLU A 84 -1.07 -1.19 -10.91
N CYS A 85 -1.51 -0.15 -10.22
CA CYS A 85 -0.63 0.76 -9.50
C CYS A 85 -1.21 1.12 -8.14
N VAL A 86 -0.34 1.57 -7.24
CA VAL A 86 -0.75 2.17 -5.98
C VAL A 86 -0.58 3.69 -6.07
N ILE A 87 -1.68 4.41 -5.99
CA ILE A 87 -1.67 5.88 -5.87
C ILE A 87 -1.45 6.23 -4.41
N LEU A 88 -0.42 7.00 -4.14
CA LEU A 88 -0.09 7.52 -2.82
C LEU A 88 -0.42 8.99 -2.77
N ALA A 89 -1.16 9.40 -1.72
CA ALA A 89 -1.54 10.79 -1.53
C ALA A 89 -1.57 11.17 -0.05
N TYR A 90 -1.66 12.45 0.25
CA TYR A 90 -1.77 12.99 1.60
C TYR A 90 -2.83 14.10 1.68
N LYS A 91 -3.29 14.41 2.90
CA LYS A 91 -4.33 15.42 3.12
C LYS A 91 -3.79 16.85 3.05
N LYS A 92 -3.03 17.30 4.05
CA LYS A 92 -2.50 18.68 4.10
C LYS A 92 -0.97 18.74 4.10
N SER A 93 -0.32 17.86 4.88
CA SER A 93 1.14 17.83 5.03
C SER A 93 1.71 16.50 4.54
N SER A 94 2.73 16.58 3.68
CA SER A 94 3.52 15.43 3.27
C SER A 94 4.47 14.94 4.37
N LYS A 95 4.82 15.84 5.33
CA LYS A 95 5.62 15.50 6.49
C LYS A 95 4.72 15.11 7.65
N LYS A 96 5.11 14.09 8.42
CA LYS A 96 4.45 13.75 9.67
C LYS A 96 4.63 14.89 10.68
N LEU A 97 3.52 15.31 11.28
CA LEU A 97 3.52 16.41 12.27
C LEU A 97 3.97 15.94 13.66
N THR A 98 3.74 14.65 13.95
CA THR A 98 4.21 14.03 15.18
C THR A 98 5.34 13.04 14.88
N LYS A 99 6.38 13.05 15.69
CA LYS A 99 7.44 12.04 15.63
C LYS A 99 6.92 10.73 16.20
N GLY A 100 7.28 9.63 15.56
CA GLY A 100 6.97 8.26 15.99
C GLY A 100 8.17 7.35 15.81
N GLU A 101 8.07 6.13 16.28
CA GLU A 101 9.10 5.11 16.07
C GLU A 101 9.07 4.64 14.62
N SER A 102 10.21 4.82 13.93
CA SER A 102 10.36 4.35 12.54
C SER A 102 10.42 2.83 12.47
N GLN A 103 10.13 2.28 11.30
CA GLN A 103 10.40 0.87 10.99
C GLN A 103 11.90 0.58 11.02
N TRP A 104 12.71 1.50 10.53
CA TRP A 104 14.17 1.39 10.47
C TRP A 104 14.79 2.13 11.64
N LYS A 105 15.67 1.44 12.37
CA LYS A 105 16.38 1.96 13.52
C LYS A 105 17.81 2.33 13.12
N GLY A 106 18.07 3.63 13.01
CA GLY A 106 19.42 4.11 12.84
C GLY A 106 20.17 4.21 14.19
N THR A 107 21.46 3.95 14.17
CA THR A 107 22.34 4.17 15.31
C THR A 107 22.95 5.58 15.22
N PRO A 108 22.75 6.47 16.23
CA PRO A 108 23.37 7.76 16.24
C PRO A 108 24.89 7.60 16.46
N THR A 109 25.68 8.18 15.58
CA THR A 109 27.14 8.12 15.61
C THR A 109 27.71 9.52 15.47
N GLU A 110 28.68 9.85 16.31
CA GLU A 110 29.40 11.10 16.19
C GLU A 110 30.41 11.03 15.04
N VAL A 111 30.33 11.98 14.14
CA VAL A 111 31.27 12.12 13.02
C VAL A 111 31.82 13.55 13.01
N LYS A 112 33.08 13.70 12.67
CA LYS A 112 33.69 15.04 12.46
C LYS A 112 33.52 15.44 11.01
N ASP A 113 33.13 16.69 10.76
CA ASP A 113 33.15 17.27 9.42
C ASP A 113 34.59 17.67 9.02
N GLU A 114 34.75 18.17 7.81
CA GLU A 114 36.06 18.61 7.28
C GLU A 114 36.70 19.74 8.10
N GLU A 115 35.89 20.49 8.83
CA GLU A 115 36.31 21.58 9.71
C GLU A 115 36.61 21.15 11.15
N GLY A 116 36.40 19.84 11.45
CA GLY A 116 36.64 19.24 12.77
C GLY A 116 35.47 19.37 13.74
N ASN A 117 34.30 19.90 13.34
CA ASN A 117 33.12 20.03 14.17
C ASN A 117 32.45 18.65 14.34
N VAL A 118 32.03 18.34 15.55
CA VAL A 118 31.33 17.09 15.84
C VAL A 118 29.85 17.24 15.48
N LYS A 119 29.34 16.32 14.63
CA LYS A 119 27.94 16.21 14.26
C LYS A 119 27.43 14.81 14.50
N THR A 120 26.23 14.67 15.01
CA THR A 120 25.57 13.36 15.12
C THR A 120 24.96 12.98 13.78
N LYS A 121 25.35 11.85 13.22
CA LYS A 121 24.81 11.28 12.00
C LYS A 121 24.16 9.93 12.31
N MET A 122 23.00 9.66 11.71
CA MET A 122 22.33 8.36 11.85
C MET A 122 22.91 7.37 10.84
N PHE A 123 23.36 6.23 11.33
CA PHE A 123 23.78 5.11 10.51
C PHE A 123 22.74 4.01 10.56
N TYR A 124 22.48 3.40 9.41
CA TYR A 124 21.52 2.31 9.22
C TYR A 124 22.25 1.11 8.65
N GLU A 125 21.80 -0.09 8.96
CA GLU A 125 22.28 -1.32 8.35
C GLU A 125 22.02 -1.31 6.85
N ASP A 126 22.85 -2.02 6.09
CA ASP A 126 22.76 -2.00 4.63
C ASP A 126 21.49 -2.68 4.13
N GLU A 127 21.02 -3.70 4.82
CA GLU A 127 19.72 -4.35 4.56
C GLU A 127 18.56 -3.36 4.73
N ASP A 128 18.56 -2.56 5.78
CA ASP A 128 17.54 -1.53 6.03
C ASP A 128 17.54 -0.45 4.94
N LYS A 129 18.74 -0.02 4.52
CA LYS A 129 18.89 0.94 3.40
C LYS A 129 18.37 0.35 2.10
N LYS A 130 18.69 -0.90 1.80
CA LYS A 130 18.24 -1.61 0.60
C LYS A 130 16.73 -1.78 0.62
N GLU A 131 16.14 -2.19 1.76
CA GLU A 131 14.68 -2.29 1.90
C GLU A 131 14.02 -0.92 1.65
N PHE A 132 14.50 0.13 2.32
CA PHE A 132 13.95 1.47 2.15
C PHE A 132 14.01 1.94 0.70
N MET A 133 15.17 1.79 0.04
CA MET A 133 15.33 2.18 -1.37
C MET A 133 14.37 1.41 -2.29
N ASN A 134 14.18 0.11 -2.07
CA ASN A 134 13.24 -0.69 -2.85
C ASN A 134 11.78 -0.25 -2.65
N LEU A 135 11.43 0.21 -1.45
CA LEU A 135 10.07 0.67 -1.15
C LEU A 135 9.76 2.06 -1.73
N VAL A 136 10.76 2.96 -1.81
CA VAL A 136 10.56 4.31 -2.35
C VAL A 136 10.81 4.41 -3.86
N PHE A 137 11.34 3.36 -4.46
CA PHE A 137 11.56 3.27 -5.91
C PHE A 137 10.24 2.89 -6.58
N GLY A 138 9.62 3.71 -7.33
CA GLY A 138 8.26 3.64 -7.89
C GLY A 138 7.80 2.32 -8.55
N ARG A 139 8.30 1.18 -8.11
CA ARG A 139 7.94 -0.16 -8.56
C ARG A 139 8.00 -1.15 -7.41
N TRP A 140 6.89 -1.87 -7.17
CA TRP A 140 6.83 -2.97 -6.21
C TRP A 140 6.58 -4.29 -6.90
N GLU A 141 7.47 -5.24 -6.67
CA GLU A 141 7.26 -6.64 -7.01
C GLU A 141 6.48 -7.31 -5.88
N TYR A 142 5.54 -8.17 -6.22
CA TYR A 142 4.75 -8.93 -5.26
C TYR A 142 4.42 -10.33 -5.81
N PHE A 143 4.22 -11.26 -4.90
CA PHE A 143 3.72 -12.60 -5.25
C PHE A 143 2.21 -12.64 -5.08
N ALA A 144 1.52 -13.19 -6.08
CA ALA A 144 0.09 -13.41 -5.98
C ALA A 144 -0.22 -14.41 -4.86
N ASP A 145 -1.25 -14.13 -4.09
CA ASP A 145 -1.73 -15.06 -3.08
C ASP A 145 -2.40 -16.26 -3.77
N THR A 146 -1.89 -17.46 -3.53
CA THR A 146 -2.40 -18.70 -4.17
C THR A 146 -3.72 -19.17 -3.59
N LYS A 147 -4.11 -18.66 -2.41
CA LYS A 147 -5.37 -18.97 -1.73
C LYS A 147 -6.28 -17.77 -1.70
N SER A 148 -7.22 -17.74 -2.63
CA SER A 148 -8.28 -16.72 -2.62
C SER A 148 -9.28 -17.02 -1.51
N LEU A 149 -9.34 -16.20 -0.47
CA LEU A 149 -10.33 -16.29 0.61
C LEU A 149 -11.58 -15.45 0.31
N THR A 150 -11.48 -14.55 -0.66
CA THR A 150 -12.56 -13.68 -1.13
C THR A 150 -12.44 -13.51 -2.65
N LYS A 151 -13.46 -12.94 -3.29
CA LYS A 151 -13.48 -12.73 -4.75
C LYS A 151 -12.37 -11.82 -5.27
N ALA A 152 -11.79 -10.97 -4.41
CA ALA A 152 -10.78 -9.99 -4.76
C ALA A 152 -9.71 -9.91 -3.67
N THR A 153 -9.00 -11.01 -3.45
CA THR A 153 -7.88 -11.04 -2.50
C THR A 153 -6.63 -10.44 -3.17
N PHE A 154 -5.95 -9.53 -2.48
CA PHE A 154 -4.66 -9.02 -2.92
C PHE A 154 -3.54 -9.49 -1.98
N SER A 155 -2.31 -9.48 -2.48
CA SER A 155 -1.14 -9.94 -1.75
C SER A 155 -0.90 -9.13 -0.47
N LEU A 156 -0.47 -9.82 0.60
CA LEU A 156 -0.05 -9.20 1.86
C LEU A 156 1.14 -8.22 1.67
N ASP A 157 1.95 -8.42 0.62
CA ASP A 157 3.10 -7.57 0.30
C ASP A 157 2.69 -6.12 0.06
N ILE A 158 1.59 -5.90 -0.65
CA ILE A 158 1.16 -4.56 -1.06
C ILE A 158 0.85 -3.68 0.15
N PRO A 159 -0.08 -4.04 1.06
CA PRO A 159 -0.35 -3.23 2.25
C PRO A 159 0.85 -3.18 3.20
N SER A 160 1.66 -4.24 3.30
CA SER A 160 2.86 -4.24 4.13
C SER A 160 3.87 -3.19 3.68
N LYS A 161 4.13 -3.10 2.38
CA LYS A 161 5.02 -2.08 1.80
C LYS A 161 4.48 -0.66 2.02
N ALA A 162 3.19 -0.45 1.75
CA ALA A 162 2.54 0.85 1.99
C ALA A 162 2.60 1.27 3.46
N ILE A 163 2.27 0.37 4.39
CA ILE A 163 2.29 0.65 5.83
C ILE A 163 3.70 1.00 6.30
N LYS A 164 4.73 0.26 5.86
CA LYS A 164 6.12 0.53 6.23
C LYS A 164 6.56 1.95 5.89
N ILE A 165 6.27 2.45 4.69
CA ILE A 165 6.75 3.76 4.23
C ILE A 165 5.83 4.93 4.61
N LEU A 166 4.56 4.68 4.91
CA LEU A 166 3.59 5.74 5.15
C LEU A 166 3.29 5.99 6.62
N THR A 167 3.65 5.07 7.52
CA THR A 167 3.26 5.12 8.92
C THR A 167 4.43 4.86 9.87
N TYR A 168 4.35 5.41 11.07
CA TYR A 168 5.16 5.00 12.20
C TYR A 168 4.52 3.80 12.93
N LYS A 169 5.31 3.09 13.76
CA LYS A 169 4.76 2.10 14.68
C LYS A 169 3.72 2.75 15.60
N ASN A 170 2.68 1.99 15.95
CA ASN A 170 1.51 2.45 16.71
C ASN A 170 0.62 3.50 16.01
N ASP A 171 0.90 3.90 14.76
CA ASP A 171 -0.07 4.66 13.96
C ASP A 171 -1.33 3.81 13.71
N ILE A 172 -2.43 4.47 13.37
CA ILE A 172 -3.68 3.81 13.01
C ILE A 172 -3.77 3.68 11.49
N VAL A 173 -3.99 2.47 11.01
CA VAL A 173 -4.29 2.14 9.62
C VAL A 173 -5.80 1.91 9.51
N LEU A 174 -6.48 2.64 8.63
CA LEU A 174 -7.90 2.44 8.33
C LEU A 174 -8.04 1.77 6.97
N ASP A 175 -8.78 0.67 6.93
CA ASP A 175 -9.24 0.04 5.69
C ASP A 175 -10.78 0.07 5.64
N PRO A 176 -11.37 0.95 4.81
CA PRO A 176 -12.82 1.07 4.71
C PRO A 176 -13.49 -0.04 3.88
N PHE A 177 -12.70 -0.94 3.30
CA PHE A 177 -13.15 -2.09 2.49
C PHE A 177 -12.36 -3.35 2.84
N MET A 178 -12.35 -3.67 4.13
CA MET A 178 -11.41 -4.63 4.73
C MET A 178 -11.44 -6.04 4.11
N GLY A 179 -12.57 -6.50 3.59
CA GLY A 179 -12.71 -7.84 3.02
C GLY A 179 -12.27 -8.93 4.00
N SER A 180 -11.34 -9.77 3.57
CA SER A 180 -10.76 -10.84 4.40
C SER A 180 -9.67 -10.38 5.39
N GLY A 181 -9.44 -9.07 5.54
CA GLY A 181 -8.55 -8.52 6.56
C GLY A 181 -7.04 -8.51 6.21
N THR A 182 -6.67 -8.53 4.95
CA THR A 182 -5.25 -8.53 4.54
C THR A 182 -4.50 -7.30 5.08
N THR A 183 -5.11 -6.11 5.00
CA THR A 183 -4.55 -4.87 5.55
C THR A 183 -4.43 -4.94 7.08
N ALA A 184 -5.41 -5.54 7.77
CA ALA A 184 -5.38 -5.68 9.22
C ALA A 184 -4.24 -6.62 9.68
N VAL A 185 -4.03 -7.75 8.96
CA VAL A 185 -2.89 -8.65 9.21
C VAL A 185 -1.57 -7.91 9.00
N ALA A 186 -1.42 -7.16 7.91
CA ALA A 186 -0.22 -6.38 7.64
C ALA A 186 0.05 -5.34 8.75
N ALA A 187 -0.97 -4.62 9.18
CA ALA A 187 -0.85 -3.61 10.22
C ALA A 187 -0.44 -4.22 11.56
N GLU A 188 -1.08 -5.32 11.97
CA GLU A 188 -0.77 -6.02 13.23
C GLU A 188 0.66 -6.57 13.22
N THR A 189 1.06 -7.26 12.14
CA THR A 189 2.42 -7.81 11.98
C THR A 189 3.50 -6.72 12.06
N LEU A 190 3.19 -5.51 11.61
CA LEU A 190 4.10 -4.37 11.60
C LEU A 190 3.97 -3.47 12.85
N ASN A 191 3.26 -3.90 13.89
CA ASN A 191 3.01 -3.13 15.11
C ASN A 191 2.29 -1.79 14.86
N ARG A 192 1.31 -1.80 13.98
CA ARG A 192 0.36 -0.69 13.79
C ARG A 192 -0.99 -1.09 14.33
N ARG A 193 -1.73 -0.11 14.86
CA ARG A 193 -3.14 -0.28 15.20
C ARG A 193 -3.95 -0.23 13.90
N TRP A 194 -5.12 -0.86 13.89
CA TRP A 194 -5.93 -0.86 12.68
C TRP A 194 -7.42 -0.72 13.00
N ILE A 195 -8.16 -0.22 12.03
CA ILE A 195 -9.61 -0.15 12.00
C ILE A 195 -10.03 -0.68 10.63
N GLY A 196 -10.86 -1.71 10.60
CA GLY A 196 -11.43 -2.26 9.38
C GLY A 196 -12.94 -2.08 9.34
N ILE A 197 -13.47 -1.75 8.17
CA ILE A 197 -14.90 -1.65 7.90
C ILE A 197 -15.23 -2.67 6.82
N GLU A 198 -16.22 -3.52 7.07
CA GLU A 198 -16.69 -4.54 6.14
C GLU A 198 -18.20 -4.73 6.30
N LEU A 199 -18.93 -4.78 5.18
CA LEU A 199 -20.39 -4.96 5.18
C LEU A 199 -20.80 -6.42 5.31
N SER A 200 -19.96 -7.34 4.80
CA SER A 200 -20.25 -8.77 4.85
C SER A 200 -19.85 -9.34 6.21
N GLU A 201 -20.83 -9.85 6.96
CA GLU A 201 -20.57 -10.54 8.22
C GLU A 201 -19.62 -11.74 8.02
N ASN A 202 -19.81 -12.51 6.94
CA ASN A 202 -18.93 -13.62 6.60
C ASN A 202 -17.48 -13.18 6.41
N TYR A 203 -17.23 -12.10 5.65
CA TYR A 203 -15.88 -11.58 5.48
C TYR A 203 -15.31 -11.00 6.76
N THR A 204 -16.14 -10.35 7.58
CA THR A 204 -15.75 -9.87 8.92
C THR A 204 -15.27 -11.02 9.81
N ASN A 205 -15.95 -12.15 9.80
CA ASN A 205 -15.57 -13.34 10.57
C ASN A 205 -14.26 -13.94 10.06
N ILE A 206 -14.09 -14.07 8.74
CA ILE A 206 -12.82 -14.51 8.12
C ILE A 206 -11.68 -13.58 8.55
N ALA A 207 -11.89 -12.27 8.50
CA ALA A 207 -10.87 -11.29 8.88
C ALA A 207 -10.47 -11.41 10.36
N LYS A 208 -11.44 -11.55 11.27
CA LYS A 208 -11.18 -11.76 12.71
C LYS A 208 -10.33 -13.01 12.96
N ASP A 209 -10.68 -14.12 12.32
CA ASP A 209 -9.92 -15.38 12.48
C ASP A 209 -8.50 -15.27 11.93
N ARG A 210 -8.32 -14.58 10.80
CA ARG A 210 -6.99 -14.35 10.21
C ARG A 210 -6.09 -13.48 11.07
N VAL A 211 -6.63 -12.45 11.71
CA VAL A 211 -5.84 -11.51 12.52
C VAL A 211 -5.55 -12.05 13.92
N LYS A 212 -6.42 -12.90 14.47
CA LYS A 212 -6.34 -13.41 15.83
C LYS A 212 -4.95 -13.97 16.24
N PRO A 213 -4.23 -14.78 15.44
CA PRO A 213 -2.90 -15.29 15.80
C PRO A 213 -1.89 -14.17 16.01
N PHE A 214 -1.93 -13.10 15.21
CA PHE A 214 -0.99 -11.99 15.28
C PHE A 214 -1.24 -11.08 16.49
N VAL A 215 -2.52 -10.85 16.84
CA VAL A 215 -2.91 -10.10 18.05
C VAL A 215 -2.44 -10.81 19.32
N ALA A 216 -2.55 -12.14 19.38
CA ALA A 216 -2.12 -12.92 20.51
C ALA A 216 -0.59 -12.85 20.72
N SER A 217 0.19 -12.99 19.62
CA SER A 217 1.64 -12.90 19.66
C SER A 217 2.14 -11.51 20.09
N ASN A 218 1.54 -10.44 19.61
CA ASN A 218 1.90 -9.08 19.98
C ASN A 218 1.56 -8.73 21.44
N ARG A 219 0.50 -9.32 22.01
CA ARG A 219 0.19 -9.17 23.44
C ARG A 219 1.15 -9.92 24.32
N GLN A 220 1.59 -11.10 23.91
CA GLN A 220 2.55 -11.92 24.66
C GLN A 220 3.90 -11.23 24.75
N LEU A 221 4.39 -10.61 23.66
CA LEU A 221 5.61 -9.80 23.65
C LEU A 221 5.58 -8.58 24.57
N LYS A 222 4.38 -8.10 24.96
CA LYS A 222 4.23 -6.99 25.92
C LYS A 222 4.15 -7.44 27.37
N LEU A 223 3.97 -8.72 27.63
CA LEU A 223 3.91 -9.30 28.98
C LEU A 223 5.26 -9.84 29.45
N ASP A 224 6.23 -10.00 28.54
CA ASP A 224 7.58 -10.50 28.80
C ASP A 224 8.59 -9.35 29.02
N ILE A 225 8.12 -8.11 29.27
CA ILE A 225 8.88 -6.92 29.68
C ILE A 225 8.37 -6.51 31.08
#